data_8dd8c2557e353ca25176a84e4895e12d
#
_entry.id   8dd8c2557e353ca25176a84e4895e12d
#
_cell.length_a   1.000
_cell.length_b   1.000
_cell.length_c   1.000
_cell.angle_alpha   90.00
_cell.angle_beta   90.00
_cell.angle_gamma   90.00
#
_symmetry.space_group_name_H-M   'P 1'
#
loop_
_entity.id
_entity.type
_entity.pdbx_description
1 polymer ?
#
loop_
_entity_poly.entity_id
_entity_poly.type
_entity_poly.pdbx_seq_one_letter_code
_entity_poly.pdbx_strand_id
1 'polypeptide(L)'
;MKKIIFDMDGVIVDSEYTYLESKTEILKKAGRARPIDYQYQFMGTTYEFMWQKMKDELELPNDISYYIKEMNFLRSEMIKKDGIRSIKNAIELVKDLSSKGYELAVASSSPKNEIIKNLTQLGIINFFKVMI
;
A
#
# COMPACT_ATOMS: atom_id res chain seq x y z
N MET A 1 -21.12 0.64 23.17
CA MET A 1 -19.69 0.81 22.82
C MET A 1 -19.60 1.24 21.37
N LYS A 2 -18.83 2.29 21.11
CA LYS A 2 -18.60 2.77 19.73
C LYS A 2 -17.48 1.97 19.08
N LYS A 3 -17.67 1.69 17.80
CA LYS A 3 -16.69 0.96 16.98
C LYS A 3 -16.18 1.87 15.89
N ILE A 4 -14.88 1.76 15.60
CA ILE A 4 -14.24 2.52 14.53
C ILE A 4 -13.49 1.53 13.64
N ILE A 5 -13.71 1.64 12.34
CA ILE A 5 -13.04 0.83 11.34
C ILE A 5 -12.04 1.71 10.60
N PHE A 6 -10.77 1.33 10.65
CA PHE A 6 -9.70 2.01 9.92
C PHE A 6 -9.41 1.26 8.62
N ASP A 7 -9.23 2.01 7.54
CA ASP A 7 -8.54 1.49 6.37
C ASP A 7 -7.04 1.43 6.71
N MET A 8 -6.31 0.48 6.18
CA MET A 8 -4.88 0.35 6.48
C MET A 8 -4.02 1.19 5.53
N ASP A 9 -4.10 0.92 4.23
CA ASP A 9 -3.25 1.58 3.24
C ASP A 9 -3.68 3.03 3.02
N GLY A 10 -2.74 3.95 3.19
CA GLY A 10 -3.01 5.37 3.04
C GLY A 10 -3.66 6.03 4.25
N VAL A 11 -4.06 5.27 5.27
CA VAL A 11 -4.65 5.79 6.51
C VAL A 11 -3.74 5.50 7.70
N ILE A 12 -3.34 4.25 7.88
CA ILE A 12 -2.42 3.85 8.96
C ILE A 12 -1.01 3.69 8.41
N VAL A 13 -0.88 2.99 7.28
CA VAL A 13 0.41 2.66 6.66
C VAL A 13 0.65 3.56 5.46
N ASP A 14 1.79 4.23 5.45
CA ASP A 14 2.25 5.03 4.31
C ASP A 14 2.97 4.11 3.33
N SER A 15 2.20 3.49 2.45
CA SER A 15 2.71 2.54 1.45
C SER A 15 2.65 3.09 0.02
N GLU A 16 2.04 4.24 -0.18
CA GLU A 16 1.83 4.79 -1.53
C GLU A 16 3.15 5.03 -2.28
N TYR A 17 4.17 5.49 -1.57
CA TYR A 17 5.48 5.73 -2.19
C TYR A 17 6.05 4.45 -2.83
N THR A 18 5.78 3.28 -2.24
CA THR A 18 6.28 2.02 -2.79
C THR A 18 5.65 1.69 -4.15
N TYR A 19 4.37 2.03 -4.33
CA TYR A 19 3.71 1.88 -5.62
C TYR A 19 4.27 2.84 -6.65
N LEU A 20 4.42 4.11 -6.28
CA LEU A 20 4.89 5.14 -7.20
C LEU A 20 6.35 4.90 -7.61
N GLU A 21 7.22 4.64 -6.66
CA GLU A 21 8.64 4.44 -6.92
C GLU A 21 8.92 3.15 -7.70
N SER A 22 8.21 2.06 -7.37
CA SER A 22 8.40 0.79 -8.09
C SER A 22 7.97 0.91 -9.55
N LYS A 23 6.85 1.56 -9.82
CA LYS A 23 6.39 1.78 -11.19
C LYS A 23 7.35 2.69 -11.97
N THR A 24 7.84 3.76 -11.31
CA THR A 24 8.82 4.65 -11.91
C THR A 24 10.07 3.88 -12.35
N GLU A 25 10.57 2.99 -11.49
CA GLU A 25 11.74 2.18 -11.80
C GLU A 25 11.48 1.25 -13.00
N ILE A 26 10.33 0.60 -13.03
CA ILE A 26 9.96 -0.32 -14.12
C ILE A 26 9.85 0.43 -15.44
N LEU A 27 9.18 1.57 -15.46
CA LEU A 27 9.04 2.35 -16.68
C LEU A 27 10.39 2.88 -17.16
N LYS A 28 11.27 3.28 -16.25
CA LYS A 28 12.61 3.73 -16.59
C LYS A 28 13.42 2.61 -17.24
N LYS A 29 13.39 1.40 -16.68
CA LYS A 29 14.07 0.24 -17.24
C LYS A 29 13.55 -0.12 -18.63
N ALA A 30 12.27 0.06 -18.86
CA ALA A 30 11.65 -0.23 -20.15
C ALA A 30 11.91 0.85 -21.21
N GLY A 31 12.59 1.94 -20.83
CA GLY A 31 12.80 3.07 -21.73
C GLY A 31 11.53 3.88 -21.99
N ARG A 32 10.58 3.85 -21.06
CA ARG A 32 9.28 4.51 -21.16
C ARG A 32 9.02 5.42 -19.98
N ALA A 33 10.05 6.10 -19.46
CA ALA A 33 9.92 7.00 -18.33
C ALA A 33 8.84 8.06 -18.55
N ARG A 34 8.07 8.35 -17.52
CA ARG A 34 7.02 9.38 -17.52
C ARG A 34 7.12 10.16 -16.22
N PRO A 35 6.65 11.43 -16.20
CA PRO A 35 6.54 12.19 -14.94
C PRO A 35 5.65 11.46 -13.94
N ILE A 36 5.89 11.70 -12.65
CA ILE A 36 5.16 11.02 -11.57
C ILE A 36 3.64 11.24 -11.65
N ASP A 37 3.21 12.40 -12.15
CA ASP A 37 1.79 12.72 -12.28
C ASP A 37 1.07 11.83 -13.30
N TYR A 38 1.78 11.21 -14.23
CA TYR A 38 1.20 10.20 -15.12
C TYR A 38 0.58 9.06 -14.32
N GLN A 39 1.19 8.71 -13.18
CA GLN A 39 0.74 7.58 -12.36
C GLN A 39 -0.50 7.89 -11.53
N TYR A 40 -0.79 9.17 -11.29
CA TYR A 40 -1.91 9.55 -10.42
C TYR A 40 -3.26 9.14 -10.98
N GLN A 41 -3.39 9.01 -12.29
CA GLN A 41 -4.63 8.57 -12.93
C GLN A 41 -5.04 7.15 -12.55
N PHE A 42 -4.10 6.36 -12.01
CA PHE A 42 -4.35 4.96 -11.66
C PHE A 42 -4.69 4.76 -10.20
N MET A 43 -4.74 5.81 -9.40
CA MET A 43 -5.08 5.69 -7.99
C MET A 43 -6.49 5.13 -7.85
N GLY A 44 -6.64 4.11 -6.97
CA GLY A 44 -7.92 3.45 -6.77
C GLY A 44 -8.28 2.40 -7.81
N THR A 45 -7.44 2.16 -8.81
CA THR A 45 -7.68 1.11 -9.81
C THR A 45 -7.05 -0.22 -9.37
N THR A 46 -7.46 -1.31 -10.04
CA THR A 46 -6.82 -2.61 -9.81
C THR A 46 -5.45 -2.65 -10.49
N TYR A 47 -4.60 -3.58 -10.05
CA TYR A 47 -3.27 -3.77 -10.66
C TYR A 47 -3.40 -4.19 -12.13
N GLU A 48 -4.35 -5.07 -12.41
CA GLU A 48 -4.59 -5.58 -13.76
C GLU A 48 -5.01 -4.44 -14.71
N PHE A 49 -5.97 -3.63 -14.28
CA PHE A 49 -6.41 -2.48 -15.09
C PHE A 49 -5.26 -1.51 -15.34
N MET A 50 -4.53 -1.16 -14.30
CA MET A 50 -3.43 -0.20 -14.38
C MET A 50 -2.34 -0.67 -15.33
N TRP A 51 -1.85 -1.90 -15.15
CA TRP A 51 -0.76 -2.40 -15.99
C TRP A 51 -1.22 -2.68 -17.43
N GLN A 52 -2.47 -3.10 -17.63
CA GLN A 52 -2.99 -3.27 -18.99
C GLN A 52 -3.04 -1.93 -19.71
N LYS A 53 -3.53 -0.89 -19.05
CA LYS A 53 -3.60 0.45 -19.64
C LYS A 53 -2.20 1.00 -19.93
N MET A 54 -1.27 0.87 -18.99
CA MET A 54 0.11 1.31 -19.21
C MET A 54 0.78 0.52 -20.35
N LYS A 55 0.55 -0.79 -20.40
CA LYS A 55 1.08 -1.62 -21.47
C LYS A 55 0.58 -1.13 -22.83
N ASP A 56 -0.71 -0.85 -22.95
CA ASP A 56 -1.30 -0.40 -24.20
C ASP A 56 -0.79 1.00 -24.59
N GLU A 57 -0.78 1.93 -23.66
CA GLU A 57 -0.36 3.31 -23.95
C GLU A 57 1.14 3.44 -24.20
N LEU A 58 1.96 2.70 -23.47
CA LEU A 58 3.41 2.85 -23.52
C LEU A 58 4.09 1.74 -24.33
N GLU A 59 3.31 0.85 -24.91
CA GLU A 59 3.82 -0.27 -25.73
C GLU A 59 4.84 -1.11 -24.97
N LEU A 60 4.48 -1.52 -23.74
CA LEU A 60 5.35 -2.33 -22.91
C LEU A 60 5.43 -3.76 -23.45
N PRO A 61 6.64 -4.36 -23.51
CA PRO A 61 6.84 -5.63 -24.22
C PRO A 61 6.41 -6.90 -23.48
N ASN A 62 6.29 -6.86 -22.16
CA ASN A 62 6.02 -8.06 -21.37
C ASN A 62 4.54 -8.15 -20.99
N ASP A 63 4.13 -9.33 -20.49
CA ASP A 63 2.78 -9.54 -19.99
C ASP A 63 2.53 -8.74 -18.71
N ILE A 64 1.27 -8.40 -18.46
CA ILE A 64 0.94 -7.64 -17.23
C ILE A 64 1.29 -8.41 -15.96
N SER A 65 1.22 -9.74 -15.99
CA SER A 65 1.63 -10.57 -14.85
C SER A 65 3.11 -10.36 -14.49
N TYR A 66 3.96 -10.16 -15.48
CA TYR A 66 5.37 -9.84 -15.26
C TYR A 66 5.51 -8.51 -14.50
N TYR A 67 4.79 -7.48 -14.94
CA TYR A 67 4.89 -6.16 -14.32
C TYR A 67 4.30 -6.13 -12.92
N ILE A 68 3.22 -6.86 -12.68
CA ILE A 68 2.64 -6.97 -11.34
C ILE A 68 3.62 -7.62 -10.38
N LYS A 69 4.25 -8.72 -10.80
CA LYS A 69 5.27 -9.41 -9.99
C LYS A 69 6.48 -8.53 -9.72
N GLU A 70 6.97 -7.84 -10.74
CA GLU A 70 8.12 -6.95 -10.62
C GLU A 70 7.81 -5.78 -9.69
N MET A 71 6.64 -5.17 -9.82
CA MET A 71 6.20 -4.10 -8.94
C MET A 71 6.17 -4.57 -7.48
N ASN A 72 5.56 -5.72 -7.22
CA ASN A 72 5.44 -6.24 -5.85
C ASN A 72 6.80 -6.65 -5.30
N PHE A 73 7.69 -7.17 -6.12
CA PHE A 73 9.06 -7.47 -5.72
C PHE A 73 9.80 -6.21 -5.29
N LEU A 74 9.76 -5.17 -6.11
CA LEU A 74 10.43 -3.91 -5.79
C LEU A 74 9.85 -3.25 -4.54
N ARG A 75 8.53 -3.30 -4.38
CA ARG A 75 7.88 -2.80 -3.17
C ARG A 75 8.36 -3.54 -1.93
N SER A 76 8.45 -4.87 -2.02
CA SER A 76 8.93 -5.70 -0.93
C SER A 76 10.38 -5.34 -0.55
N GLU A 77 11.24 -5.12 -1.55
CA GLU A 77 12.63 -4.72 -1.30
C GLU A 77 12.72 -3.33 -0.66
N MET A 78 11.88 -2.39 -1.06
CA MET A 78 11.81 -1.06 -0.45
C MET A 78 11.44 -1.14 1.02
N ILE A 79 10.45 -1.98 1.35
CA ILE A 79 9.99 -2.17 2.73
C ILE A 79 11.08 -2.84 3.57
N LYS A 80 11.80 -3.80 3.02
CA LYS A 80 12.92 -4.44 3.72
C LYS A 80 14.02 -3.44 4.05
N LYS A 81 14.30 -2.53 3.12
CA LYS A 81 15.38 -1.55 3.27
C LYS A 81 14.97 -0.42 4.21
N ASP A 82 13.79 0.14 4.02
CA ASP A 82 13.36 1.37 4.69
C ASP A 82 12.45 1.12 5.90
N GLY A 83 11.91 -0.10 6.04
CA GLY A 83 10.91 -0.42 7.04
C GLY A 83 9.52 0.05 6.62
N ILE A 84 8.55 -0.25 7.47
CA ILE A 84 7.17 0.17 7.27
C ILE A 84 6.99 1.53 7.93
N ARG A 85 6.42 2.49 7.20
CA ARG A 85 6.14 3.83 7.69
C ARG A 85 4.67 3.97 8.03
N SER A 86 4.37 4.64 9.15
CA SER A 86 3.00 5.02 9.48
C SER A 86 2.69 6.39 8.90
N ILE A 87 1.40 6.63 8.63
CA ILE A 87 0.91 7.97 8.33
C ILE A 87 1.09 8.82 9.60
N LYS A 88 1.50 10.05 9.43
CA LYS A 88 1.74 10.98 10.55
C LYS A 88 0.53 11.03 11.48
N ASN A 89 0.77 10.88 12.77
CA ASN A 89 -0.23 10.90 13.84
C ASN A 89 -1.21 9.71 13.84
N ALA A 90 -1.08 8.76 12.93
CA ALA A 90 -2.01 7.61 12.89
C ALA A 90 -1.86 6.71 14.11
N ILE A 91 -0.62 6.45 14.54
CA ILE A 91 -0.37 5.61 15.73
C ILE A 91 -0.93 6.28 16.97
N GLU A 92 -0.72 7.58 17.12
CA GLU A 92 -1.23 8.35 18.25
C GLU A 92 -2.75 8.34 18.28
N LEU A 93 -3.40 8.47 17.13
CA LEU A 93 -4.85 8.43 17.03
C LEU A 93 -5.40 7.05 17.45
N VAL A 94 -4.77 5.97 16.97
CA VAL A 94 -5.17 4.61 17.34
C VAL A 94 -5.09 4.41 18.86
N LYS A 95 -4.00 4.82 19.47
CA LYS A 95 -3.81 4.69 20.91
C LYS A 95 -4.80 5.55 21.68
N ASP A 96 -5.04 6.77 21.25
CA ASP A 96 -5.97 7.68 21.90
C ASP A 96 -7.40 7.14 21.89
N LEU A 97 -7.86 6.68 20.71
CA LEU A 97 -9.20 6.12 20.59
C LEU A 97 -9.37 4.85 21.41
N SER A 98 -8.34 3.98 21.45
CA SER A 98 -8.36 2.78 22.27
C SER A 98 -8.46 3.12 23.77
N SER A 99 -7.71 4.13 24.20
CA SER A 99 -7.74 4.56 25.60
C SER A 99 -9.08 5.15 26.01
N LYS A 100 -9.83 5.69 25.06
CA LYS A 100 -11.18 6.24 25.28
C LYS A 100 -12.29 5.19 25.23
N GLY A 101 -11.94 3.92 25.10
CA GLY A 101 -12.89 2.82 25.11
C GLY A 101 -13.51 2.45 23.77
N TYR A 102 -13.02 3.01 22.67
CA TYR A 102 -13.51 2.61 21.34
C TYR A 102 -12.98 1.23 21.00
N GLU A 103 -13.83 0.41 20.40
CA GLU A 103 -13.42 -0.86 19.81
C GLU A 103 -12.93 -0.59 18.38
N LEU A 104 -11.69 -1.00 18.08
CA LEU A 104 -11.07 -0.70 16.81
C LEU A 104 -10.98 -1.94 15.92
N ALA A 105 -11.24 -1.75 14.64
CA ALA A 105 -11.08 -2.77 13.62
C ALA A 105 -10.31 -2.17 12.45
N VAL A 106 -9.63 -3.03 11.68
CA VAL A 106 -8.98 -2.63 10.45
C VAL A 106 -9.60 -3.40 9.29
N ALA A 107 -9.88 -2.69 8.20
CA ALA A 107 -10.35 -3.25 6.95
C ALA A 107 -9.33 -2.93 5.85
N SER A 108 -8.97 -3.94 5.06
CA SER A 108 -7.99 -3.77 3.99
C SER A 108 -8.21 -4.83 2.92
N SER A 109 -7.93 -4.47 1.67
CA SER A 109 -7.91 -5.44 0.57
C SER A 109 -6.64 -6.27 0.54
N SER A 110 -5.65 -5.94 1.36
CA SER A 110 -4.41 -6.70 1.47
C SER A 110 -4.64 -8.06 2.12
N PRO A 111 -3.80 -9.06 1.83
CA PRO A 111 -3.89 -10.36 2.51
C PRO A 111 -3.76 -10.20 4.04
N LYS A 112 -4.48 -11.05 4.77
CA LYS A 112 -4.52 -10.98 6.23
C LYS A 112 -3.13 -11.06 6.87
N ASN A 113 -2.25 -11.91 6.35
CA ASN A 113 -0.88 -12.03 6.88
C ASN A 113 -0.08 -10.74 6.70
N GLU A 114 -0.31 -9.99 5.63
CA GLU A 114 0.33 -8.70 5.41
C GLU A 114 -0.20 -7.65 6.38
N ILE A 115 -1.51 -7.64 6.64
CA ILE A 115 -2.12 -6.76 7.63
C ILE A 115 -1.51 -7.01 9.01
N ILE A 116 -1.43 -8.27 9.43
CA ILE A 116 -0.84 -8.65 10.72
C ILE A 116 0.62 -8.19 10.79
N LYS A 117 1.39 -8.45 9.75
CA LYS A 117 2.80 -8.07 9.69
C LYS A 117 2.98 -6.55 9.84
N ASN A 118 2.20 -5.78 9.10
CA ASN A 118 2.31 -4.31 9.12
C ASN A 118 1.95 -3.75 10.49
N LEU A 119 0.83 -4.17 11.05
CA LEU A 119 0.39 -3.68 12.36
C LEU A 119 1.32 -4.13 13.48
N THR A 120 1.90 -5.33 13.37
CA THR A 120 2.88 -5.83 14.34
C THR A 120 4.15 -4.98 14.30
N GLN A 121 4.66 -4.67 13.10
CA GLN A 121 5.86 -3.86 12.96
C GLN A 121 5.67 -2.43 13.47
N LEU A 122 4.46 -1.90 13.35
CA LEU A 122 4.13 -0.58 13.89
C LEU A 122 3.81 -0.61 15.40
N GLY A 123 3.72 -1.81 15.99
CA GLY A 123 3.48 -1.96 17.42
C GLY A 123 2.05 -1.69 17.86
N ILE A 124 1.08 -1.76 16.94
CA ILE A 124 -0.31 -1.40 17.23
C ILE A 124 -1.32 -2.53 17.01
N ILE A 125 -0.85 -3.74 16.70
CA ILE A 125 -1.76 -4.85 16.40
C ILE A 125 -2.72 -5.15 17.54
N ASN A 126 -2.26 -5.01 18.80
CA ASN A 126 -3.06 -5.35 19.97
C ASN A 126 -4.20 -4.36 20.24
N PHE A 127 -4.21 -3.21 19.59
CA PHE A 127 -5.30 -2.25 19.71
C PHE A 127 -6.51 -2.62 18.85
N PHE A 128 -6.37 -3.54 17.91
CA PHE A 128 -7.44 -3.94 16.99
C PHE A 128 -8.06 -5.26 17.42
N LYS A 129 -9.38 -5.29 17.49
CA LYS A 129 -10.15 -6.50 17.85
C LYS A 129 -10.40 -7.38 16.64
N VAL A 130 -10.59 -6.77 15.46
CA VAL A 130 -11.00 -7.47 14.24
C VAL A 130 -10.21 -6.95 13.06
N MET A 131 -9.82 -7.86 12.17
CA MET A 131 -9.23 -7.56 10.88
C MET A 131 -10.16 -8.11 9.80
N ILE A 132 -10.65 -7.22 8.96
CA ILE A 132 -11.66 -7.56 7.96
C ILE A 132 -11.03 -7.65 6.57
#